data_892a35bfdf8e6c7ef4505ddd7205dc03
#
_entry.id   892a35bfdf8e6c7ef4505ddd7205dc03
#
_cell.length_a   1.000
_cell.length_b   1.000
_cell.length_c   1.000
_cell.angle_alpha   90.00
_cell.angle_beta   90.00
_cell.angle_gamma   90.00
#
_symmetry.space_group_name_H-M   'P 1'
#
loop_
_entity.id
_entity.type
_entity.pdbx_description
1 polymer ?
#
loop_
_entity_poly.entity_id
_entity_poly.type
_entity_poly.pdbx_seq_one_letter_code
_entity_poly.pdbx_strand_id
1 'polypeptide(L)'
;MFGDIKVSPSILSADFMNFERDIRMLEKAGTDLIHVDVMDGHFVPNLTLGVPFVKQLKAITDVPLDVHLMISNPLEQLPWYLDAGADLVSIHIEALDDDNQVREAIRCIRDAGVRPALALKPDCPVDVLAPYISDLDMVLVMSVFPGFSGQSYIEGSEDRVGQVAALAQRFNPELLIEVDGGISASRTVGLVCEQGADVLVAGSGVFAAADPIAAVQALREAGKVAQA
;
A
#
# COMPACT_ATOMS: atom_id res chain seq x y z
N MET A 1 2.50 -8.29 -19.36
CA MET A 1 1.20 -7.65 -19.71
C MET A 1 0.80 -6.91 -18.45
N PHE A 2 0.69 -5.60 -18.48
CA PHE A 2 0.29 -4.83 -17.28
C PHE A 2 -1.13 -5.21 -16.90
N GLY A 3 -1.38 -5.43 -15.60
CA GLY A 3 -2.72 -5.71 -15.09
C GLY A 3 -3.62 -4.47 -15.10
N ASP A 4 -4.90 -4.62 -14.76
CA ASP A 4 -5.79 -3.47 -14.58
C ASP A 4 -5.30 -2.61 -13.40
N ILE A 5 -5.20 -1.28 -13.62
CA ILE A 5 -4.84 -0.32 -12.56
C ILE A 5 -5.85 -0.38 -11.42
N LYS A 6 -5.33 -0.59 -10.22
CA LYS A 6 -6.08 -0.62 -8.96
C LYS A 6 -5.86 0.67 -8.18
N VAL A 7 -6.90 1.10 -7.49
CA VAL A 7 -6.83 2.28 -6.61
C VAL A 7 -7.11 1.83 -5.18
N SER A 8 -6.18 2.15 -4.27
CA SER A 8 -6.18 1.84 -2.83
C SER A 8 -6.18 3.16 -2.03
N PRO A 9 -7.33 3.82 -1.81
CA PRO A 9 -7.35 5.08 -1.08
C PRO A 9 -6.91 4.91 0.37
N SER A 10 -5.90 5.71 0.81
CA SER A 10 -5.46 5.71 2.20
C SER A 10 -6.43 6.46 3.10
N ILE A 11 -7.05 5.72 4.02
CA ILE A 11 -7.99 6.28 5.01
C ILE A 11 -7.32 7.12 6.11
N LEU A 12 -5.99 7.23 6.10
CA LEU A 12 -5.27 8.20 6.93
C LEU A 12 -5.72 9.65 6.65
N SER A 13 -6.25 9.91 5.45
CA SER A 13 -6.79 11.21 5.04
C SER A 13 -8.31 11.33 5.23
N ALA A 14 -8.99 10.30 5.69
CA ALA A 14 -10.43 10.30 5.91
C ALA A 14 -10.83 11.16 7.14
N ASP A 15 -12.10 11.48 7.25
CA ASP A 15 -12.66 12.11 8.44
C ASP A 15 -12.84 11.06 9.57
N PHE A 16 -11.92 11.06 10.52
CA PHE A 16 -11.89 10.10 11.63
C PHE A 16 -13.16 10.10 12.50
N MET A 17 -13.93 11.18 12.46
CA MET A 17 -15.21 11.25 13.17
C MET A 17 -16.39 10.74 12.33
N ASN A 18 -16.18 10.44 11.04
CA ASN A 18 -17.19 9.97 10.10
C ASN A 18 -16.68 8.85 9.17
N PHE A 19 -15.85 7.94 9.68
CA PHE A 19 -15.23 6.87 8.88
C PHE A 19 -16.24 6.06 8.04
N GLU A 20 -17.35 5.62 8.63
CA GLU A 20 -18.32 4.81 7.89
C GLU A 20 -18.86 5.54 6.66
N ARG A 21 -19.15 6.85 6.77
CA ARG A 21 -19.56 7.67 5.62
C ARG A 21 -18.51 7.62 4.51
N ASP A 22 -17.26 7.76 4.87
CA ASP A 22 -16.15 7.81 3.92
C ASP A 22 -15.88 6.44 3.30
N ILE A 23 -15.99 5.35 4.06
CA ILE A 23 -15.93 3.98 3.51
C ILE A 23 -17.07 3.74 2.51
N ARG A 24 -18.32 4.13 2.83
CA ARG A 24 -19.45 4.01 1.90
C ARG A 24 -19.26 4.85 0.62
N MET A 25 -18.55 5.96 0.71
CA MET A 25 -18.17 6.77 -0.44
C MET A 25 -17.14 6.03 -1.31
N LEU A 26 -16.11 5.40 -0.72
CA LEU A 26 -15.13 4.60 -1.43
C LEU A 26 -15.75 3.38 -2.14
N GLU A 27 -16.69 2.69 -1.49
CA GLU A 27 -17.46 1.60 -2.11
C GLU A 27 -18.19 2.07 -3.36
N LYS A 28 -18.87 3.24 -3.28
CA LYS A 28 -19.56 3.84 -4.43
C LYS A 28 -18.60 4.28 -5.54
N ALA A 29 -17.37 4.68 -5.19
CA ALA A 29 -16.32 5.01 -6.14
C ALA A 29 -15.80 3.77 -6.88
N GLY A 30 -16.12 2.56 -6.43
CA GLY A 30 -15.61 1.31 -6.98
C GLY A 30 -14.12 1.15 -6.72
N THR A 31 -13.66 1.48 -5.52
CA THR A 31 -12.27 1.31 -5.11
C THR A 31 -11.91 -0.18 -5.04
N ASP A 32 -10.66 -0.54 -5.31
CA ASP A 32 -10.23 -1.94 -5.40
C ASP A 32 -9.73 -2.46 -4.05
N LEU A 33 -9.10 -1.59 -3.26
CA LEU A 33 -8.55 -1.85 -1.93
C LEU A 33 -8.84 -0.64 -1.03
N ILE A 34 -8.76 -0.83 0.28
CA ILE A 34 -8.72 0.26 1.26
C ILE A 34 -7.38 0.19 1.98
N HIS A 35 -6.55 1.23 1.81
CA HIS A 35 -5.25 1.31 2.45
C HIS A 35 -5.36 1.81 3.89
N VAL A 36 -4.82 1.03 4.82
CA VAL A 36 -4.90 1.26 6.27
C VAL A 36 -3.49 1.46 6.82
N ASP A 37 -3.12 2.71 7.06
CA ASP A 37 -1.82 3.08 7.61
C ASP A 37 -1.78 2.87 9.14
N VAL A 38 -1.08 1.82 9.56
CA VAL A 38 -0.87 1.49 10.99
C VAL A 38 0.50 2.00 11.43
N MET A 39 0.51 2.88 12.43
CA MET A 39 1.71 3.51 12.97
C MET A 39 1.77 3.39 14.48
N ASP A 40 2.95 3.06 15.03
CA ASP A 40 3.15 2.77 16.45
C ASP A 40 3.83 3.91 17.24
N GLY A 41 4.20 5.01 16.58
CA GLY A 41 4.92 6.11 17.21
C GLY A 41 6.41 5.84 17.48
N HIS A 42 6.94 4.68 17.02
CA HIS A 42 8.35 4.29 17.17
C HIS A 42 9.04 4.13 15.81
N PHE A 43 8.47 3.33 14.91
CA PHE A 43 9.00 3.18 13.55
C PHE A 43 8.88 4.48 12.74
N VAL A 44 7.79 5.21 12.95
CA VAL A 44 7.53 6.56 12.43
C VAL A 44 7.05 7.48 13.54
N PRO A 45 7.28 8.81 13.46
CA PRO A 45 6.92 9.77 14.51
C PRO A 45 5.42 10.15 14.47
N ASN A 46 4.55 9.17 14.35
CA ASN A 46 3.10 9.32 14.34
C ASN A 46 2.43 8.07 14.88
N LEU A 47 1.23 8.20 15.43
CA LEU A 47 0.41 7.13 15.97
C LEU A 47 -0.97 7.20 15.31
N THR A 48 -1.44 6.06 14.76
CA THR A 48 -2.69 6.05 14.00
C THR A 48 -3.63 4.92 14.46
N LEU A 49 -4.06 4.09 13.52
CA LEU A 49 -5.12 3.10 13.69
C LEU A 49 -4.55 1.78 14.21
N GLY A 50 -5.23 1.17 15.17
CA GLY A 50 -4.83 -0.11 15.75
C GLY A 50 -5.78 -1.26 15.38
N VAL A 51 -5.48 -2.45 15.89
CA VAL A 51 -6.21 -3.71 15.65
C VAL A 51 -7.74 -3.60 15.82
N PRO A 52 -8.28 -2.94 16.90
CA PRO A 52 -9.74 -2.83 17.06
C PRO A 52 -10.40 -2.05 15.90
N PHE A 53 -9.70 -1.09 15.31
CA PHE A 53 -10.20 -0.34 14.18
C PHE A 53 -10.26 -1.23 12.92
N VAL A 54 -9.17 -1.95 12.60
CA VAL A 54 -9.12 -2.87 11.44
C VAL A 54 -10.25 -3.90 11.51
N LYS A 55 -10.48 -4.48 12.70
CA LYS A 55 -11.57 -5.44 12.93
C LYS A 55 -12.96 -4.84 12.70
N GLN A 56 -13.21 -3.60 13.14
CA GLN A 56 -14.48 -2.92 12.91
C GLN A 56 -14.64 -2.51 11.45
N LEU A 57 -13.57 -2.06 10.82
CA LEU A 57 -13.55 -1.72 9.39
C LEU A 57 -13.92 -2.93 8.54
N LYS A 58 -13.31 -4.09 8.80
CA LYS A 58 -13.64 -5.35 8.10
C LYS A 58 -15.09 -5.76 8.26
N ALA A 59 -15.72 -5.45 9.39
CA ALA A 59 -17.12 -5.77 9.65
C ALA A 59 -18.12 -4.89 8.86
N ILE A 60 -17.70 -3.74 8.35
CA ILE A 60 -18.57 -2.79 7.66
C ILE A 60 -18.35 -2.74 6.14
N THR A 61 -17.31 -3.38 5.59
CA THR A 61 -17.05 -3.37 4.15
C THR A 61 -16.56 -4.71 3.64
N ASP A 62 -16.94 -5.06 2.41
CA ASP A 62 -16.42 -6.20 1.65
C ASP A 62 -15.22 -5.82 0.78
N VAL A 63 -14.88 -4.53 0.68
CA VAL A 63 -13.66 -4.09 -0.03
C VAL A 63 -12.43 -4.62 0.72
N PRO A 64 -11.50 -5.29 0.02
CA PRO A 64 -10.32 -5.84 0.68
C PRO A 64 -9.49 -4.79 1.39
N LEU A 65 -9.02 -5.13 2.60
CA LEU A 65 -8.18 -4.28 3.43
C LEU A 65 -6.71 -4.53 3.14
N ASP A 66 -6.03 -3.51 2.69
CA ASP A 66 -4.59 -3.44 2.47
C ASP A 66 -3.95 -2.76 3.69
N VAL A 67 -3.41 -3.57 4.60
CA VAL A 67 -2.91 -3.11 5.90
C VAL A 67 -1.41 -2.87 5.84
N HIS A 68 -1.00 -1.61 5.91
CA HIS A 68 0.38 -1.17 5.86
C HIS A 68 0.93 -0.94 7.28
N LEU A 69 1.85 -1.82 7.70
CA LEU A 69 2.42 -1.83 9.05
C LEU A 69 3.71 -1.02 9.12
N MET A 70 3.61 0.22 9.60
CA MET A 70 4.73 1.10 9.95
C MET A 70 5.01 0.99 11.46
N ILE A 71 5.42 -0.20 11.91
CA ILE A 71 5.62 -0.53 13.32
C ILE A 71 6.99 -1.16 13.57
N SER A 72 7.52 -0.98 14.78
CA SER A 72 8.89 -1.38 15.15
C SER A 72 9.05 -2.87 15.51
N ASN A 73 7.96 -3.57 15.81
CA ASN A 73 7.95 -4.98 16.18
C ASN A 73 6.88 -5.77 15.40
N PRO A 74 6.99 -5.83 14.05
CA PRO A 74 5.94 -6.38 13.22
C PRO A 74 5.65 -7.87 13.49
N LEU A 75 6.65 -8.71 13.73
CA LEU A 75 6.45 -10.15 13.98
C LEU A 75 5.57 -10.42 15.21
N GLU A 76 5.73 -9.63 16.26
CA GLU A 76 4.93 -9.77 17.48
C GLU A 76 3.46 -9.38 17.25
N GLN A 77 3.22 -8.29 16.49
CA GLN A 77 1.88 -7.75 16.29
C GLN A 77 1.15 -8.32 15.08
N LEU A 78 1.88 -8.88 14.12
CA LEU A 78 1.33 -9.41 12.86
C LEU A 78 0.12 -10.33 13.08
N PRO A 79 0.15 -11.33 13.99
CA PRO A 79 -1.01 -12.20 14.22
C PRO A 79 -2.29 -11.45 14.59
N TRP A 80 -2.17 -10.32 15.27
CA TRP A 80 -3.33 -9.52 15.69
C TRP A 80 -4.05 -8.85 14.51
N TYR A 81 -3.30 -8.40 13.51
CA TYR A 81 -3.85 -7.79 12.29
C TYR A 81 -4.41 -8.85 11.33
N LEU A 82 -3.78 -10.03 11.27
CA LEU A 82 -4.30 -11.17 10.52
C LEU A 82 -5.65 -11.62 11.08
N ASP A 83 -5.74 -11.79 12.41
CA ASP A 83 -6.99 -12.14 13.10
C ASP A 83 -8.06 -11.02 13.01
N ALA A 84 -7.66 -9.78 12.82
CA ALA A 84 -8.57 -8.66 12.63
C ALA A 84 -9.22 -8.62 11.25
N GLY A 85 -8.71 -9.40 10.29
CA GLY A 85 -9.31 -9.55 8.97
C GLY A 85 -8.63 -8.71 7.88
N ALA A 86 -7.32 -8.45 7.99
CA ALA A 86 -6.53 -7.94 6.88
C ALA A 86 -6.59 -8.91 5.69
N ASP A 87 -6.73 -8.42 4.47
CA ASP A 87 -6.72 -9.21 3.24
C ASP A 87 -5.33 -9.21 2.55
N LEU A 88 -4.58 -8.15 2.80
CA LEU A 88 -3.20 -7.97 2.39
C LEU A 88 -2.46 -7.25 3.53
N VAL A 89 -1.22 -7.63 3.79
CA VAL A 89 -0.37 -6.99 4.80
C VAL A 89 0.99 -6.67 4.21
N SER A 90 1.35 -5.38 4.23
CA SER A 90 2.68 -4.90 3.89
C SER A 90 3.47 -4.53 5.14
N ILE A 91 4.68 -5.11 5.25
CA ILE A 91 5.63 -4.87 6.34
C ILE A 91 6.87 -4.22 5.75
N HIS A 92 7.35 -3.17 6.39
CA HIS A 92 8.63 -2.57 6.03
C HIS A 92 9.77 -3.55 6.26
N ILE A 93 10.59 -3.81 5.21
CA ILE A 93 11.76 -4.68 5.35
C ILE A 93 12.75 -4.13 6.38
N GLU A 94 12.79 -2.81 6.55
CA GLU A 94 13.65 -2.11 7.51
C GLU A 94 13.18 -2.25 8.98
N ALA A 95 12.00 -2.83 9.20
CA ALA A 95 11.51 -3.17 10.54
C ALA A 95 11.88 -4.59 10.98
N LEU A 96 12.60 -5.34 10.14
CA LEU A 96 13.01 -6.72 10.37
C LEU A 96 14.55 -6.79 10.42
N ASP A 97 15.09 -7.51 11.40
CA ASP A 97 16.50 -7.48 11.72
C ASP A 97 17.37 -8.34 10.77
N ASP A 98 16.80 -9.44 10.24
CA ASP A 98 17.53 -10.39 9.40
C ASP A 98 16.63 -11.15 8.41
N ASP A 99 17.26 -11.94 7.52
CA ASP A 99 16.60 -12.79 6.51
C ASP A 99 15.59 -13.77 7.12
N ASN A 100 15.85 -14.32 8.31
CA ASN A 100 14.95 -15.29 8.94
C ASN A 100 13.64 -14.60 9.36
N GLN A 101 13.73 -13.40 9.92
CA GLN A 101 12.56 -12.61 10.30
C GLN A 101 11.72 -12.22 9.09
N VAL A 102 12.34 -11.84 7.96
CA VAL A 102 11.62 -11.54 6.72
C VAL A 102 10.86 -12.77 6.23
N ARG A 103 11.51 -13.93 6.16
CA ARG A 103 10.86 -15.18 5.73
C ARG A 103 9.79 -15.65 6.71
N GLU A 104 9.99 -15.44 8.00
CA GLU A 104 9.00 -15.75 9.03
C GLU A 104 7.75 -14.89 8.87
N ALA A 105 7.91 -13.59 8.64
CA ALA A 105 6.80 -12.66 8.41
C ALA A 105 5.99 -13.07 7.16
N ILE A 106 6.66 -13.29 6.03
CA ILE A 106 6.02 -13.74 4.77
C ILE A 106 5.25 -15.03 4.99
N ARG A 107 5.86 -16.03 5.64
CA ARG A 107 5.21 -17.31 5.93
C ARG A 107 4.01 -17.15 6.85
N CYS A 108 4.13 -16.38 7.93
CA CYS A 108 3.04 -16.14 8.87
C CYS A 108 1.81 -15.51 8.17
N ILE A 109 2.03 -14.53 7.30
CA ILE A 109 0.96 -13.91 6.51
C ILE A 109 0.31 -14.94 5.58
N ARG A 110 1.11 -15.70 4.86
CA ARG A 110 0.64 -16.69 3.88
C ARG A 110 -0.10 -17.85 4.53
N ASP A 111 0.39 -18.36 5.69
CA ASP A 111 -0.24 -19.44 6.44
C ASP A 111 -1.62 -19.03 7.00
N ALA A 112 -1.83 -17.75 7.24
CA ALA A 112 -3.13 -17.18 7.61
C ALA A 112 -4.09 -17.01 6.41
N GLY A 113 -3.66 -17.33 5.19
CA GLY A 113 -4.45 -17.13 3.97
C GLY A 113 -4.51 -15.67 3.51
N VAL A 114 -3.64 -14.82 4.02
CA VAL A 114 -3.53 -13.39 3.71
C VAL A 114 -2.40 -13.18 2.70
N ARG A 115 -2.46 -12.14 1.89
CA ARG A 115 -1.48 -11.82 0.84
C ARG A 115 -0.28 -11.09 1.45
N PRO A 116 0.96 -11.64 1.35
CA PRO A 116 2.15 -11.00 1.88
C PRO A 116 2.69 -9.93 0.94
N ALA A 117 3.05 -8.79 1.54
CA ALA A 117 3.78 -7.73 0.86
C ALA A 117 4.96 -7.23 1.70
N LEU A 118 6.00 -6.73 1.03
CA LEU A 118 7.08 -5.98 1.65
C LEU A 118 7.04 -4.52 1.18
N ALA A 119 7.26 -3.61 2.12
CA ALA A 119 7.37 -2.18 1.87
C ALA A 119 8.83 -1.72 1.95
N LEU A 120 9.20 -0.72 1.13
CA LEU A 120 10.51 -0.09 1.11
C LEU A 120 10.40 1.41 1.36
N LYS A 121 11.19 1.93 2.31
CA LYS A 121 11.41 3.39 2.46
C LYS A 121 12.12 3.96 1.22
N PRO A 122 12.01 5.28 0.96
CA PRO A 122 12.65 5.91 -0.21
C PRO A 122 14.17 5.74 -0.29
N ASP A 123 14.85 5.61 0.85
CA ASP A 123 16.29 5.44 0.98
C ASP A 123 16.75 3.98 1.06
N CYS A 124 15.84 3.01 1.08
CA CYS A 124 16.18 1.59 1.08
C CYS A 124 16.49 1.09 -0.33
N PRO A 125 17.61 0.40 -0.58
CA PRO A 125 17.92 -0.18 -1.89
C PRO A 125 16.88 -1.23 -2.32
N VAL A 126 16.49 -1.22 -3.60
CA VAL A 126 15.49 -2.18 -4.13
C VAL A 126 16.03 -3.62 -4.17
N ASP A 127 17.33 -3.79 -4.35
CA ASP A 127 17.97 -5.11 -4.46
C ASP A 127 17.78 -6.00 -3.22
N VAL A 128 17.50 -5.41 -2.05
CA VAL A 128 17.21 -6.17 -0.82
C VAL A 128 15.99 -7.08 -0.96
N LEU A 129 15.09 -6.79 -1.90
CA LEU A 129 13.88 -7.59 -2.17
C LEU A 129 14.17 -8.86 -2.98
N ALA A 130 15.27 -8.91 -3.74
CA ALA A 130 15.52 -9.98 -4.70
C ALA A 130 15.38 -11.41 -4.13
N PRO A 131 15.79 -11.70 -2.87
CA PRO A 131 15.63 -13.02 -2.26
C PRO A 131 14.17 -13.41 -1.92
N TYR A 132 13.23 -12.47 -1.96
CA TYR A 132 11.85 -12.64 -1.46
C TYR A 132 10.77 -12.48 -2.53
N ILE A 133 11.10 -11.89 -3.68
CA ILE A 133 10.13 -11.54 -4.75
C ILE A 133 9.23 -12.72 -5.15
N SER A 134 9.78 -13.94 -5.21
CA SER A 134 9.01 -15.15 -5.55
C SER A 134 7.96 -15.54 -4.50
N ASP A 135 8.12 -15.06 -3.29
CA ASP A 135 7.26 -15.40 -2.15
C ASP A 135 6.28 -14.27 -1.79
N LEU A 136 6.25 -13.17 -2.57
CA LEU A 136 5.39 -12.02 -2.34
C LEU A 136 4.23 -11.96 -3.33
N ASP A 137 3.12 -11.41 -2.89
CA ASP A 137 1.98 -11.05 -3.76
C ASP A 137 2.04 -9.57 -4.17
N MET A 138 2.74 -8.73 -3.38
CA MET A 138 2.89 -7.30 -3.68
C MET A 138 4.20 -6.74 -3.10
N VAL A 139 4.70 -5.68 -3.71
CA VAL A 139 5.73 -4.79 -3.15
C VAL A 139 5.18 -3.38 -3.08
N LEU A 140 5.26 -2.76 -1.91
CA LEU A 140 4.91 -1.36 -1.69
C LEU A 140 6.17 -0.48 -1.79
N VAL A 141 6.23 0.35 -2.81
CA VAL A 141 7.28 1.35 -3.00
C VAL A 141 6.82 2.68 -2.39
N MET A 142 7.49 3.10 -1.31
CA MET A 142 7.23 4.42 -0.75
C MET A 142 7.86 5.49 -1.65
N SER A 143 7.04 6.45 -2.07
CA SER A 143 7.44 7.66 -2.81
C SER A 143 7.46 8.92 -1.93
N VAL A 144 7.28 8.74 -0.62
CA VAL A 144 7.52 9.68 0.46
C VAL A 144 8.08 8.93 1.65
N PHE A 145 8.72 9.62 2.59
CA PHE A 145 9.05 8.97 3.88
C PHE A 145 7.75 8.69 4.66
N PRO A 146 7.59 7.45 5.18
CA PRO A 146 6.37 7.07 5.89
C PRO A 146 6.13 7.91 7.15
N GLY A 147 4.85 8.07 7.56
CA GLY A 147 4.47 8.72 8.81
C GLY A 147 3.40 9.80 8.69
N PHE A 148 3.23 10.46 7.56
CA PHE A 148 2.25 11.54 7.40
C PHE A 148 1.59 11.51 6.02
N SER A 149 0.30 11.86 5.99
CA SER A 149 -0.43 12.08 4.74
C SER A 149 -0.13 13.46 4.13
N GLY A 150 -0.41 13.63 2.83
CA GLY A 150 -0.32 14.92 2.13
C GLY A 150 1.10 15.40 1.82
N GLN A 151 2.09 14.53 1.89
CA GLN A 151 3.47 14.84 1.52
C GLN A 151 3.65 14.98 0.00
N SER A 152 4.68 15.72 -0.40
CA SER A 152 5.07 15.84 -1.80
C SER A 152 5.81 14.59 -2.26
N TYR A 153 5.50 14.11 -3.46
CA TYR A 153 6.20 13.03 -4.13
C TYR A 153 7.71 13.29 -4.22
N ILE A 154 8.52 12.31 -3.92
CA ILE A 154 9.98 12.35 -4.07
C ILE A 154 10.31 12.01 -5.53
N GLU A 155 10.90 12.97 -6.26
CA GLU A 155 11.35 12.78 -7.64
C GLU A 155 12.35 11.63 -7.75
N GLY A 156 12.21 10.78 -8.78
CA GLY A 156 13.02 9.57 -8.97
C GLY A 156 12.43 8.33 -8.29
N SER A 157 11.32 8.43 -7.56
CA SER A 157 10.64 7.25 -7.02
C SER A 157 10.11 6.32 -8.12
N GLU A 158 9.78 6.86 -9.29
CA GLU A 158 9.41 6.09 -10.48
C GLU A 158 10.51 5.14 -10.94
N ASP A 159 11.78 5.54 -10.85
CA ASP A 159 12.91 4.67 -11.20
C ASP A 159 12.98 3.44 -10.28
N ARG A 160 12.59 3.59 -9.02
CA ARG A 160 12.52 2.50 -8.04
C ARG A 160 11.39 1.53 -8.39
N VAL A 161 10.25 2.05 -8.87
CA VAL A 161 9.15 1.23 -9.40
C VAL A 161 9.67 0.38 -10.56
N GLY A 162 10.39 0.98 -11.52
CA GLY A 162 11.01 0.27 -12.64
C GLY A 162 12.02 -0.80 -12.22
N GLN A 163 12.79 -0.56 -11.15
CA GLN A 163 13.70 -1.57 -10.59
C GLN A 163 12.93 -2.76 -9.99
N VAL A 164 11.83 -2.50 -9.25
CA VAL A 164 10.96 -3.58 -8.73
C VAL A 164 10.31 -4.34 -9.88
N ALA A 165 9.82 -3.65 -10.92
CA ALA A 165 9.23 -4.27 -12.10
C ALA A 165 10.23 -5.20 -12.83
N ALA A 166 11.49 -4.80 -12.91
CA ALA A 166 12.55 -5.64 -13.48
C ALA A 166 12.80 -6.91 -12.64
N LEU A 167 12.77 -6.81 -11.30
CA LEU A 167 12.85 -7.98 -10.42
C LEU A 167 11.60 -8.86 -10.57
N ALA A 168 10.40 -8.26 -10.61
CA ALA A 168 9.14 -8.97 -10.80
C ALA A 168 9.15 -9.76 -12.12
N GLN A 169 9.50 -9.13 -13.22
CA GLN A 169 9.58 -9.78 -14.53
C GLN A 169 10.48 -11.03 -14.51
N ARG A 170 11.54 -11.01 -13.71
CA ARG A 170 12.52 -12.08 -13.63
C ARG A 170 12.10 -13.23 -12.71
N PHE A 171 11.47 -12.93 -11.58
CA PHE A 171 11.28 -13.89 -10.48
C PHE A 171 9.82 -14.18 -10.16
N ASN A 172 8.90 -13.23 -10.41
CA ASN A 172 7.46 -13.35 -10.13
C ASN A 172 6.66 -12.39 -11.00
N PRO A 173 6.33 -12.74 -12.25
CA PRO A 173 5.58 -11.86 -13.17
C PRO A 173 4.16 -11.49 -12.73
N GLU A 174 3.61 -12.17 -11.72
CA GLU A 174 2.28 -11.89 -11.16
C GLU A 174 2.33 -10.94 -9.95
N LEU A 175 3.55 -10.51 -9.54
CA LEU A 175 3.74 -9.58 -8.43
C LEU A 175 3.04 -8.26 -8.73
N LEU A 176 2.24 -7.76 -7.81
CA LEU A 176 1.71 -6.41 -7.88
C LEU A 176 2.74 -5.39 -7.35
N ILE A 177 2.79 -4.23 -7.98
CA ILE A 177 3.63 -3.11 -7.54
C ILE A 177 2.73 -1.98 -7.10
N GLU A 178 2.75 -1.71 -5.81
CA GLU A 178 2.02 -0.62 -5.19
C GLU A 178 2.93 0.59 -4.95
N VAL A 179 2.37 1.79 -5.09
CA VAL A 179 3.10 3.04 -4.81
C VAL A 179 2.29 3.90 -3.86
N ASP A 180 2.93 4.32 -2.76
CA ASP A 180 2.33 5.21 -1.76
C ASP A 180 3.15 6.47 -1.56
N GLY A 181 2.47 7.62 -1.64
CA GLY A 181 3.00 8.94 -1.34
C GLY A 181 2.93 9.94 -2.50
N GLY A 182 2.19 11.03 -2.31
CA GLY A 182 2.09 12.11 -3.30
C GLY A 182 1.47 11.72 -4.64
N ILE A 183 0.67 10.66 -4.68
CA ILE A 183 0.00 10.15 -5.88
C ILE A 183 -1.14 11.07 -6.30
N SER A 184 -1.10 11.49 -7.57
CA SER A 184 -2.06 12.42 -8.17
C SER A 184 -2.23 12.14 -9.67
N ALA A 185 -3.47 12.11 -10.13
CA ALA A 185 -3.83 11.77 -11.52
C ALA A 185 -3.15 12.68 -12.56
N SER A 186 -2.96 13.96 -12.22
CA SER A 186 -2.42 14.95 -13.17
C SER A 186 -0.89 15.05 -13.20
N ARG A 187 -0.17 14.41 -12.23
CA ARG A 187 1.27 14.66 -12.06
C ARG A 187 2.12 13.40 -11.95
N THR A 188 1.73 12.46 -11.08
CA THR A 188 2.63 11.36 -10.69
C THR A 188 2.15 9.98 -11.15
N VAL A 189 0.84 9.80 -11.38
CA VAL A 189 0.30 8.52 -11.85
C VAL A 189 0.95 8.08 -13.17
N GLY A 190 1.08 9.00 -14.14
CA GLY A 190 1.76 8.69 -15.42
C GLY A 190 3.17 8.15 -15.18
N LEU A 191 3.96 8.86 -14.35
CA LEU A 191 5.35 8.49 -14.07
C LEU A 191 5.48 7.08 -13.50
N VAL A 192 4.68 6.75 -12.48
CA VAL A 192 4.81 5.45 -11.80
C VAL A 192 4.20 4.31 -12.61
N CYS A 193 3.09 4.54 -13.34
CA CYS A 193 2.44 3.50 -14.15
C CYS A 193 3.24 3.16 -15.42
N GLU A 194 3.91 4.11 -16.06
CA GLU A 194 4.85 3.86 -17.14
C GLU A 194 6.01 2.95 -16.72
N GLN A 195 6.36 2.96 -15.44
CA GLN A 195 7.41 2.12 -14.85
C GLN A 195 6.88 0.78 -14.30
N GLY A 196 5.57 0.54 -14.34
CA GLY A 196 4.98 -0.75 -13.98
C GLY A 196 4.23 -0.78 -12.66
N ALA A 197 3.81 0.37 -12.10
CA ALA A 197 2.92 0.37 -10.95
C ALA A 197 1.53 -0.14 -11.32
N ASP A 198 0.97 -1.04 -10.49
CA ASP A 198 -0.35 -1.65 -10.65
C ASP A 198 -1.37 -1.09 -9.65
N VAL A 199 -0.92 -0.69 -8.45
CA VAL A 199 -1.76 -0.24 -7.34
C VAL A 199 -1.33 1.16 -6.92
N LEU A 200 -2.30 2.09 -6.86
CA LEU A 200 -2.10 3.49 -6.56
C LEU A 200 -2.69 3.84 -5.21
N VAL A 201 -1.84 4.13 -4.22
CA VAL A 201 -2.30 4.62 -2.92
C VAL A 201 -2.45 6.14 -2.97
N ALA A 202 -3.65 6.63 -2.70
CA ALA A 202 -3.93 8.06 -2.70
C ALA A 202 -4.77 8.45 -1.48
N GLY A 203 -4.21 9.25 -0.58
CA GLY A 203 -4.90 9.80 0.59
C GLY A 203 -5.55 11.16 0.27
N SER A 204 -4.81 12.23 0.47
CA SER A 204 -5.30 13.60 0.25
C SER A 204 -5.79 13.85 -1.18
N GLY A 205 -5.21 13.18 -2.18
CA GLY A 205 -5.65 13.26 -3.58
C GLY A 205 -7.10 12.80 -3.80
N VAL A 206 -7.61 11.94 -2.92
CA VAL A 206 -9.01 11.50 -2.92
C VAL A 206 -9.84 12.29 -1.91
N PHE A 207 -9.47 12.27 -0.63
CA PHE A 207 -10.33 12.79 0.45
C PHE A 207 -10.42 14.33 0.50
N ALA A 208 -9.44 15.06 -0.03
CA ALA A 208 -9.50 16.52 -0.14
C ALA A 208 -10.05 17.01 -1.49
N ALA A 209 -10.41 16.10 -2.41
CA ALA A 209 -11.01 16.46 -3.69
C ALA A 209 -12.44 17.01 -3.51
N ALA A 210 -12.85 17.91 -4.38
CA ALA A 210 -14.23 18.42 -4.39
C ALA A 210 -15.25 17.29 -4.70
N ASP A 211 -14.86 16.29 -5.48
CA ASP A 211 -15.60 15.06 -5.76
C ASP A 211 -14.64 13.86 -5.59
N PRO A 212 -14.61 13.21 -4.42
CA PRO A 212 -13.76 12.06 -4.16
C PRO A 212 -14.03 10.86 -5.07
N ILE A 213 -15.28 10.65 -5.48
CA ILE A 213 -15.66 9.56 -6.40
C ILE A 213 -15.01 9.80 -7.77
N ALA A 214 -15.13 11.01 -8.30
CA ALA A 214 -14.49 11.38 -9.55
C ALA A 214 -12.95 11.32 -9.44
N ALA A 215 -12.38 11.62 -8.28
CA ALA A 215 -10.94 11.53 -8.06
C ALA A 215 -10.41 10.09 -8.15
N VAL A 216 -11.10 9.10 -7.57
CA VAL A 216 -10.76 7.67 -7.70
C VAL A 216 -10.80 7.25 -9.17
N GLN A 217 -11.83 7.64 -9.91
CA GLN A 217 -11.93 7.32 -11.35
C GLN A 217 -10.81 7.98 -12.16
N ALA A 218 -10.47 9.24 -11.86
CA ALA A 218 -9.41 9.97 -12.55
C ALA A 218 -8.03 9.31 -12.33
N LEU A 219 -7.73 8.79 -11.13
CA LEU A 219 -6.50 8.03 -10.85
C LEU A 219 -6.44 6.77 -11.73
N ARG A 220 -7.53 5.99 -11.77
CA ARG A 220 -7.61 4.76 -12.55
C ARG A 220 -7.41 5.04 -14.05
N GLU A 221 -8.13 6.02 -14.60
CA GLU A 221 -8.04 6.34 -16.02
C GLU A 221 -6.66 6.89 -16.41
N ALA A 222 -6.05 7.74 -15.56
CA ALA A 222 -4.70 8.23 -15.79
C ALA A 222 -3.67 7.08 -15.84
N GLY A 223 -3.81 6.09 -14.95
CA GLY A 223 -2.94 4.92 -14.95
C GLY A 223 -3.12 4.04 -16.18
N LYS A 224 -4.36 3.78 -16.61
CA LYS A 224 -4.63 3.02 -17.84
C LYS A 224 -4.03 3.69 -19.08
N VAL A 225 -4.14 5.03 -19.17
CA VAL A 225 -3.54 5.79 -20.29
C VAL A 225 -2.03 5.66 -20.30
N ALA A 226 -1.38 5.64 -19.14
CA ALA A 226 0.07 5.53 -19.03
C ALA A 226 0.61 4.12 -19.37
N GLN A 227 -0.22 3.08 -19.25
CA GLN A 227 0.15 1.69 -19.57
C GLN A 227 -0.24 1.27 -21.00
N ALA A 228 -0.95 2.11 -21.75
CA ALA A 228 -1.42 1.83 -23.11
C ALA A 228 -0.32 2.08 -24.15
#